data_0ae404178294b3b75f6de365c091bb54
#
_entry.id   0ae404178294b3b75f6de365c091bb54
#
_cell.length_a   1.000
_cell.length_b   1.000
_cell.length_c   1.000
_cell.angle_alpha   90.00
_cell.angle_beta   90.00
_cell.angle_gamma   90.00
#
_symmetry.space_group_name_H-M   'P 1'
#
loop_
_entity.id
_entity.type
_entity.pdbx_description
1 polymer ?
#
loop_
_entity_poly.entity_id
_entity_poly.type
_entity_poly.pdbx_seq_one_letter_code
_entity_poly.pdbx_strand_id
1 'polypeptide(L)' 'MTTQTAPAADSIPQAQGTHHWILTLEKPGRFSVTQEGTFTPPPGSTRQDVYHFIYRSVTEQDANLRGASVGYFELASNQL' A
#
# COMPACT_ATOMS: atom_id res chain seq x y z
N MET A 1 -9.67 -9.87 -20.96
CA MET A 1 -9.72 -9.64 -21.27
C MET A 1 -9.77 -9.24 -21.32
N THR A 2 -9.84 -9.42 -20.78
CA THR A 2 -9.81 -9.21 -20.87
C THR A 2 -9.83 -8.93 -20.52
N THR A 3 -9.80 -9.23 -19.99
CA THR A 3 -9.72 -9.12 -19.86
C THR A 3 -9.67 -8.86 -19.47
N GLN A 4 -9.62 -9.15 -18.97
CA GLN A 4 -9.54 -9.02 -18.87
C GLN A 4 -9.72 -8.86 -18.54
N THR A 5 -9.79 -9.10 -18.14
CA THR A 5 -10.04 -9.12 -18.00
C THR A 5 -10.42 -9.03 -17.65
N ALA A 6 -10.52 -9.34 -17.23
CA ALA A 6 -10.91 -9.46 -16.96
C ALA A 6 -11.29 -9.45 -16.59
N PRO A 7 -11.46 -9.59 -16.26
CA PRO A 7 -11.90 -9.68 -15.84
C PRO A 7 -12.34 -9.64 -15.50
N ALA A 8 -12.45 -9.90 -15.17
CA ALA A 8 -12.94 -9.95 -14.87
C ALA A 8 -13.22 -10.05 -14.57
N ALA A 9 -13.12 -10.33 -14.44
CA ALA A 9 -13.23 -10.39 -14.13
C ALA A 9 -13.01 -10.35 -13.96
N ASP A 10 -12.79 -10.49 -13.84
CA ASP A 10 -12.42 -10.10 -13.60
C ASP A 10 -12.12 -9.58 -13.30
N SER A 11 -11.67 -10.16 -13.86
CA SER A 11 -11.47 -9.17 -13.19
C SER A 11 -12.06 -8.71 -11.89
N ILE A 12 -12.85 -9.21 -11.27
CA ILE A 12 -13.34 -8.71 -10.02
C ILE A 12 -12.27 -8.90 -8.98
N PRO A 13 -11.91 -7.80 -8.30
CA PRO A 13 -10.88 -7.88 -7.28
C PRO A 13 -11.27 -8.85 -6.20
N GLN A 14 -10.34 -9.66 -5.77
CA GLN A 14 -10.54 -10.51 -4.63
C GLN A 14 -10.46 -9.70 -3.35
N ALA A 15 -11.06 -10.19 -2.32
CA ALA A 15 -10.94 -9.75 -0.93
C ALA A 15 -10.12 -8.47 -0.69
N GLN A 16 -10.61 -7.36 -1.18
CA GLN A 16 -9.95 -6.09 -0.85
C GLN A 16 -10.12 -5.81 0.63
N GLY A 17 -9.13 -5.12 1.20
CA GLY A 17 -9.18 -4.73 2.59
C GLY A 17 -10.14 -3.57 2.83
N THR A 18 -10.37 -3.28 4.11
CA THR A 18 -11.29 -2.21 4.50
C THR A 18 -10.70 -0.83 4.31
N HIS A 19 -9.39 -0.73 4.21
CA HIS A 19 -8.71 0.54 4.09
C HIS A 19 -7.79 0.52 2.89
N HIS A 20 -7.64 1.68 2.27
CA HIS A 20 -6.75 1.89 1.13
C HIS A 20 -5.61 2.78 1.57
N TRP A 21 -4.38 2.38 1.24
CA TRP A 21 -3.20 3.15 1.62
C TRP A 21 -2.38 3.52 0.40
N ILE A 22 -1.70 4.65 0.52
CA ILE A 22 -0.75 5.12 -0.49
C ILE A 22 0.52 5.50 0.26
N LEU A 23 1.66 5.04 -0.22
CA LEU A 23 2.95 5.32 0.42
C LEU A 23 3.96 5.70 -0.64
N THR A 24 4.57 6.88 -0.48
CA THR A 24 5.67 7.32 -1.32
C THR A 24 6.95 7.29 -0.51
N LEU A 25 7.94 6.58 -1.01
CA LEU A 25 9.26 6.48 -0.39
C LEU A 25 10.28 7.14 -1.29
N GLU A 26 11.24 7.82 -0.67
CA GLU A 26 12.24 8.59 -1.39
C GLU A 26 13.64 8.31 -0.86
N LYS A 27 14.59 8.18 -1.78
CA LYS A 27 16.00 8.26 -1.46
C LYS A 27 16.56 9.44 -2.23
N PRO A 28 16.81 10.56 -1.56
CA PRO A 28 17.21 11.80 -2.24
C PRO A 28 18.39 11.57 -3.18
N GLY A 29 18.26 12.13 -4.38
CA GLY A 29 19.31 11.98 -5.39
C GLY A 29 19.31 10.65 -6.10
N ARG A 30 18.37 9.74 -5.76
CA ARG A 30 18.36 8.40 -6.32
C ARG A 30 17.02 8.05 -6.96
N PHE A 31 15.95 8.04 -6.17
CA PHE A 31 14.65 7.71 -6.73
C PHE A 31 13.53 8.08 -5.78
N SER A 32 12.34 8.05 -6.31
CA SER A 32 11.10 8.17 -5.57
C SER A 32 10.15 7.12 -6.12
N VAL A 33 9.46 6.41 -5.24
CA VAL A 33 8.54 5.36 -5.66
C VAL A 33 7.26 5.45 -4.83
N THR A 34 6.13 5.28 -5.50
CA THR A 34 4.83 5.28 -4.85
C THR A 34 4.20 3.91 -5.02
N GLN A 35 3.73 3.35 -3.92
CA GLN A 35 2.98 2.10 -3.92
C GLN A 35 1.64 2.32 -3.25
N GLU A 36 0.70 1.44 -3.53
CA GLU A 36 -0.61 1.53 -2.94
C GLU A 36 -1.19 0.12 -2.80
N GLY A 37 -2.18 -0.01 -1.94
CA GLY A 37 -2.82 -1.28 -1.73
C GLY A 37 -3.94 -1.16 -0.73
N THR A 38 -4.52 -2.29 -0.35
CA THR A 38 -5.55 -2.32 0.68
C THR A 38 -5.11 -3.18 1.83
N PHE A 39 -5.72 -2.96 2.99
CA PHE A 39 -5.36 -3.65 4.21
C PHE A 39 -6.54 -3.59 5.17
N THR A 40 -6.73 -4.66 5.92
CA THR A 40 -7.75 -4.70 6.96
C THR A 40 -7.02 -4.73 8.30
N PRO A 41 -6.94 -3.58 8.99
CA PRO A 41 -6.22 -3.53 10.27
C PRO A 41 -6.90 -4.43 11.30
N PRO A 42 -6.12 -5.08 12.17
CA PRO A 42 -6.71 -5.80 13.29
C PRO A 42 -7.49 -4.84 14.18
N PRO A 43 -8.53 -5.34 14.88
CA PRO A 43 -9.28 -4.50 15.80
C PRO A 43 -8.36 -3.82 16.80
N GLY A 44 -8.61 -2.54 17.06
CA GLY A 44 -7.81 -1.79 18.02
C GLY A 44 -6.56 -1.15 17.45
N SER A 45 -6.27 -1.36 16.15
CA SER A 45 -5.11 -0.74 15.53
C SER A 45 -5.29 0.77 15.43
N THR A 46 -4.19 1.49 15.60
CA THR A 46 -4.19 2.93 15.35
C THR A 46 -3.64 3.19 13.94
N ARG A 47 -3.83 4.42 13.47
CA ARG A 47 -3.25 4.80 12.17
C ARG A 47 -1.73 4.65 12.19
N GLN A 48 -1.10 4.96 13.31
CA GLN A 48 0.35 4.83 13.42
C GLN A 48 0.78 3.37 13.34
N ASP A 49 0.04 2.47 13.96
CA ASP A 49 0.33 1.04 13.88
C ASP A 49 0.31 0.57 12.44
N VAL A 50 -0.71 0.98 11.70
CA VAL A 50 -0.86 0.59 10.30
C VAL A 50 0.25 1.19 9.46
N TYR A 51 0.59 2.45 9.70
CA TYR A 51 1.68 3.11 9.00
C TYR A 51 3.00 2.34 9.16
N HIS A 52 3.33 1.95 10.39
CA HIS A 52 4.55 1.20 10.64
C HIS A 52 4.52 -0.17 9.96
N PHE A 53 3.37 -0.82 10.00
CA PHE A 53 3.23 -2.12 9.36
C PHE A 53 3.45 -2.01 7.85
N ILE A 54 2.82 -1.03 7.22
CA ILE A 54 2.93 -0.86 5.78
C ILE A 54 4.35 -0.49 5.38
N TYR A 55 4.96 0.45 6.09
CA TYR A 55 6.34 0.85 5.80
C TYR A 55 7.27 -0.36 5.86
N ARG A 56 7.13 -1.16 6.91
CA ARG A 56 7.97 -2.34 7.07
C ARG A 56 7.71 -3.35 5.96
N SER A 57 6.45 -3.60 5.64
CA SER A 57 6.09 -4.56 4.60
C SER A 57 6.68 -4.17 3.25
N VAL A 58 6.60 -2.90 2.90
CA VAL A 58 7.10 -2.42 1.62
C VAL A 58 8.62 -2.48 1.58
N THR A 59 9.28 -2.05 2.65
CA THR A 59 10.75 -2.02 2.66
C THR A 59 11.35 -3.42 2.76
N GLU A 60 10.62 -4.38 3.31
CA GLU A 60 11.10 -5.75 3.38
C GLU A 60 10.98 -6.46 2.03
N GLN A 61 10.08 -6.03 1.19
CA GLN A 61 9.92 -6.64 -0.12
C GLN A 61 11.00 -6.20 -1.11
N ASP A 62 11.61 -5.04 -0.87
CA ASP A 62 12.62 -4.51 -1.78
C ASP A 62 13.75 -3.89 -0.96
N ALA A 63 14.89 -4.55 -0.98
CA ALA A 63 16.04 -4.12 -0.20
C ALA A 63 16.50 -2.71 -0.57
N ASN A 64 16.24 -2.28 -1.80
CA ASN A 64 16.63 -0.93 -2.24
C ASN A 64 15.86 0.16 -1.51
N LEU A 65 14.72 -0.20 -0.91
CA LEU A 65 13.88 0.76 -0.21
C LEU A 65 14.21 0.87 1.27
N ARG A 66 15.11 0.04 1.77
CA ARG A 66 15.47 0.10 3.19
C ARG A 66 16.09 1.44 3.51
N GLY A 67 15.61 2.04 4.59
CA GLY A 67 16.10 3.33 5.03
C GLY A 67 15.58 4.50 4.22
N ALA A 68 14.65 4.27 3.30
CA ALA A 68 14.09 5.36 2.53
C ALA A 68 13.24 6.26 3.41
N SER A 69 13.21 7.54 3.05
CA SER A 69 12.37 8.52 3.73
C SER A 69 10.95 8.45 3.20
N VAL A 70 9.99 8.78 4.07
CA VAL A 70 8.58 8.82 3.67
C VAL A 70 8.29 10.21 3.12
N GLY A 71 7.92 10.27 1.83
CA GLY A 71 7.52 11.51 1.23
C GLY A 71 6.03 11.78 1.35
N TYR A 72 5.24 10.72 1.46
CA TYR A 72 3.80 10.84 1.56
C TYR A 72 3.21 9.55 2.10
N PHE A 73 2.19 9.67 2.91
CA PHE A 73 1.43 8.52 3.39
C PHE A 73 -0.02 8.89 3.57
N GLU A 74 -0.91 8.05 3.04
CA GLU A 74 -2.33 8.22 3.25
C GLU A 74 -2.96 6.88 3.61
N LEU A 75 -3.91 6.92 4.52
CA LEU A 75 -4.71 5.77 4.90
C LEU A 75 -6.15 6.24 5.01
N ALA A 76 -7.04 5.63 4.26
CA ALA A 76 -8.43 6.05 4.24
C ALA A 76 -9.33 4.84 4.07
N SER A 77 -10.62 5.03 4.34
CA SER A 77 -11.59 3.99 4.12
C SER A 77 -11.59 3.59 2.64
N ASN A 78 -11.61 2.28 2.39
CA ASN A 78 -11.72 1.78 1.02
C ASN A 78 -13.18 1.81 0.54
N GLN A 79 -14.10 2.14 1.42
CA GLN A 79 -15.52 2.24 1.10
C GLN A 79 -15.84 3.66 0.68
N LEU A 80 -16.51 3.79 -0.46
CA LEU A 80 -16.87 5.12 -0.96
C LEU A 80 -18.08 5.70 -0.24
#